data_99e0cb8d5592ba436496f5ebe4d10d62
#
_entry.id   99e0cb8d5592ba436496f5ebe4d10d62
#
_cell.length_a   1.000
_cell.length_b   1.000
_cell.length_c   1.000
_cell.angle_alpha   90.00
_cell.angle_beta   90.00
_cell.angle_gamma   90.00
#
_symmetry.space_group_name_H-M   'P 1'
#
loop_
_entity.id
_entity.type
_entity.pdbx_description
1 polymer ?
#
loop_
_entity_poly.entity_id
_entity_poly.type
_entity_poly.pdbx_seq_one_letter_code
_entity_poly.pdbx_strand_id
1 'polypeptide(L)'
;MSQLQISIVQFNIASKDPKTNFKKVESLIVDVSEGLVVLPEMFNTAYHTDDVSLAEDMNGETISWMKRLSSSKNIAICGSLLVNDEDLIYNRFVLVSQGEVVGFYDKTHLFSLSQEEEHISAGNTKADMVLKGFKIRPIICYDLRFPYTAFNDTEYDILLNVASWPSQRIAHWDSLLAARSIENQAFVIGCNRVGEQAGHFYPGHSSVYAPDGEQLIHSVKEELLCLTLNKETLENVRKKIPFLKDRRM
;
A
#
# COMPACT_ATOMS: atom_id res chain seq x y z
N MET A 1 24.46 -5.94 3.69
CA MET A 1 23.09 -6.50 3.77
C MET A 1 22.12 -5.51 3.18
N SER A 2 21.01 -5.99 2.60
CA SER A 2 20.05 -5.09 1.91
C SER A 2 19.29 -4.23 2.91
N GLN A 3 19.23 -2.93 2.62
CA GLN A 3 18.40 -1.95 3.32
C GLN A 3 17.42 -1.32 2.34
N LEU A 4 16.23 -0.95 2.81
CA LEU A 4 15.21 -0.27 2.02
C LEU A 4 14.66 0.90 2.84
N GLN A 5 14.90 2.11 2.36
CA GLN A 5 14.27 3.30 2.91
C GLN A 5 12.80 3.34 2.49
N ILE A 6 11.92 3.56 3.45
CA ILE A 6 10.47 3.67 3.27
C ILE A 6 10.04 5.08 3.62
N SER A 7 9.23 5.66 2.75
CA SER A 7 8.61 6.97 2.91
C SER A 7 7.10 6.84 2.72
N ILE A 8 6.33 6.84 3.80
CA ILE A 8 4.87 6.72 3.77
C ILE A 8 4.26 8.11 3.71
N VAL A 9 3.49 8.39 2.68
CA VAL A 9 2.82 9.68 2.48
C VAL A 9 1.40 9.60 3.03
N GLN A 10 1.22 10.01 4.28
CA GLN A 10 -0.09 10.11 4.92
C GLN A 10 -0.67 11.50 4.68
N PHE A 11 -1.66 11.62 3.79
CA PHE A 11 -2.19 12.92 3.40
C PHE A 11 -3.69 12.92 3.17
N ASN A 12 -4.28 14.12 3.22
CA ASN A 12 -5.67 14.34 2.84
C ASN A 12 -5.77 14.41 1.32
N ILE A 13 -6.46 13.43 0.74
CA ILE A 13 -6.61 13.28 -0.71
C ILE A 13 -7.75 14.18 -1.18
N ALA A 14 -7.45 15.11 -2.08
CA ALA A 14 -8.46 15.93 -2.74
C ALA A 14 -9.36 15.06 -3.63
N SER A 15 -10.68 15.20 -3.43
CA SER A 15 -11.67 14.40 -4.15
C SER A 15 -11.69 14.75 -5.63
N LYS A 16 -11.55 13.72 -6.50
CA LYS A 16 -11.61 13.83 -7.97
C LYS A 16 -10.65 14.87 -8.57
N ASP A 17 -9.52 15.14 -7.90
CA ASP A 17 -8.54 16.13 -8.37
C ASP A 17 -7.11 15.56 -8.35
N PRO A 18 -6.75 14.73 -9.35
CA PRO A 18 -5.42 14.12 -9.44
C PRO A 18 -4.29 15.13 -9.42
N LYS A 19 -4.45 16.27 -10.11
CA LYS A 19 -3.37 17.28 -10.22
C LYS A 19 -3.04 17.93 -8.90
N THR A 20 -4.03 18.21 -8.07
CA THR A 20 -3.82 18.71 -6.70
C THR A 20 -3.13 17.65 -5.84
N ASN A 21 -3.55 16.38 -5.96
CA ASN A 21 -2.94 15.28 -5.23
C ASN A 21 -1.48 15.05 -5.64
N PHE A 22 -1.15 15.09 -6.93
CA PHE A 22 0.24 14.98 -7.41
C PHE A 22 1.14 16.08 -6.83
N LYS A 23 0.71 17.34 -6.90
CA LYS A 23 1.46 18.47 -6.33
C LYS A 23 1.65 18.32 -4.81
N LYS A 24 0.63 17.84 -4.11
CA LYS A 24 0.69 17.59 -2.66
C LYS A 24 1.73 16.51 -2.34
N VAL A 25 1.71 15.39 -3.05
CA VAL A 25 2.70 14.32 -2.90
C VAL A 25 4.10 14.85 -3.18
N GLU A 26 4.31 15.54 -4.31
CA GLU A 26 5.62 16.12 -4.67
C GLU A 26 6.15 17.05 -3.59
N SER A 27 5.28 17.87 -2.98
CA SER A 27 5.67 18.77 -1.89
C SER A 27 6.08 18.03 -0.62
N LEU A 28 5.39 16.93 -0.27
CA LEU A 28 5.68 16.14 0.92
C LEU A 28 6.97 15.33 0.78
N ILE A 29 7.30 14.90 -0.44
CA ILE A 29 8.52 14.11 -0.72
C ILE A 29 9.66 14.95 -1.29
N VAL A 30 9.67 16.27 -1.09
CA VAL A 30 10.65 17.17 -1.71
C VAL A 30 12.09 16.73 -1.42
N ASP A 31 12.36 16.32 -0.19
CA ASP A 31 13.69 15.89 0.28
C ASP A 31 13.94 14.37 0.12
N VAL A 32 12.99 13.61 -0.41
CA VAL A 32 13.18 12.17 -0.66
C VAL A 32 13.93 11.98 -1.98
N SER A 33 15.06 11.27 -1.93
CA SER A 33 15.95 11.04 -3.06
C SER A 33 16.27 9.57 -3.34
N GLU A 34 15.70 8.65 -2.53
CA GLU A 34 15.86 7.20 -2.72
C GLU A 34 14.79 6.42 -1.97
N GLY A 35 14.75 5.11 -2.18
CA GLY A 35 13.86 4.19 -1.44
C GLY A 35 12.49 4.02 -2.09
N LEU A 36 11.52 3.60 -1.28
CA LEU A 36 10.14 3.34 -1.68
C LEU A 36 9.21 4.40 -1.06
N VAL A 37 8.56 5.17 -1.91
CA VAL A 37 7.46 6.06 -1.53
C VAL A 37 6.15 5.29 -1.62
N VAL A 38 5.39 5.29 -0.52
CA VAL A 38 4.12 4.57 -0.40
C VAL A 38 2.98 5.57 -0.30
N LEU A 39 2.04 5.49 -1.24
CA LEU A 39 0.83 6.32 -1.30
C LEU A 39 -0.40 5.51 -0.88
N PRO A 40 -1.47 6.15 -0.35
CA PRO A 40 -2.68 5.47 0.08
C PRO A 40 -3.48 4.82 -1.07
N GLU A 41 -4.57 4.15 -0.72
CA GLU A 41 -5.57 3.66 -1.67
C GLU A 41 -6.24 4.81 -2.41
N MET A 42 -6.35 4.67 -3.75
CA MET A 42 -6.95 5.65 -4.67
C MET A 42 -6.41 7.07 -4.44
N PHE A 43 -5.08 7.16 -4.29
CA PHE A 43 -4.37 8.38 -3.90
C PHE A 43 -4.55 9.54 -4.87
N ASN A 44 -4.93 9.25 -6.12
CA ASN A 44 -5.13 10.24 -7.17
C ASN A 44 -6.51 10.93 -7.13
N THR A 45 -7.56 10.20 -6.72
CA THR A 45 -8.96 10.66 -6.84
C THR A 45 -9.75 10.64 -5.54
N ALA A 46 -9.19 10.10 -4.45
CA ALA A 46 -9.89 9.63 -3.26
C ALA A 46 -10.85 8.45 -3.56
N TYR A 47 -11.51 7.93 -2.53
CA TYR A 47 -12.29 6.71 -2.63
C TYR A 47 -13.65 6.95 -3.32
N HIS A 48 -13.70 6.69 -4.62
CA HIS A 48 -14.86 6.84 -5.49
C HIS A 48 -15.00 5.64 -6.43
N THR A 49 -15.29 4.46 -5.87
CA THR A 49 -15.48 3.24 -6.68
C THR A 49 -16.78 3.24 -7.48
N ASP A 50 -17.74 4.09 -7.09
CA ASP A 50 -19.01 4.35 -7.76
C ASP A 50 -18.88 5.24 -9.02
N ASP A 51 -17.75 5.93 -9.20
CA ASP A 51 -17.50 6.78 -10.35
C ASP A 51 -16.42 6.18 -11.27
N VAL A 52 -16.83 5.24 -12.08
CA VAL A 52 -15.92 4.52 -13.00
C VAL A 52 -15.31 5.42 -14.09
N SER A 53 -15.83 6.64 -14.28
CA SER A 53 -15.23 7.61 -15.21
C SER A 53 -13.86 8.11 -14.76
N LEU A 54 -13.50 7.87 -13.50
CA LEU A 54 -12.20 8.19 -12.92
C LEU A 54 -11.13 7.13 -13.21
N ALA A 55 -11.52 6.00 -13.80
CA ALA A 55 -10.58 4.94 -14.16
C ALA A 55 -9.70 5.38 -15.34
N GLU A 56 -8.41 5.14 -15.21
CA GLU A 56 -7.42 5.36 -16.26
C GLU A 56 -6.96 3.99 -16.82
N ASP A 57 -6.40 3.97 -18.02
CA ASP A 57 -5.62 2.80 -18.47
C ASP A 57 -4.20 2.82 -17.88
N MET A 58 -3.43 1.75 -18.08
CA MET A 58 -2.05 1.64 -17.59
C MET A 58 -1.06 2.63 -18.22
N ASN A 59 -1.49 3.43 -19.21
CA ASN A 59 -0.74 4.53 -19.82
C ASN A 59 -1.30 5.90 -19.46
N GLY A 60 -2.28 5.95 -18.56
CA GLY A 60 -2.97 7.16 -18.13
C GLY A 60 -2.09 8.18 -17.42
N GLU A 61 -2.70 9.31 -17.05
CA GLU A 61 -1.98 10.46 -16.47
C GLU A 61 -1.28 10.09 -15.15
N THR A 62 -1.94 9.31 -14.28
CA THR A 62 -1.42 8.92 -12.97
C THR A 62 -0.18 8.02 -13.11
N ILE A 63 -0.26 6.97 -13.92
CA ILE A 63 0.89 6.07 -14.14
C ILE A 63 2.04 6.80 -14.82
N SER A 64 1.74 7.66 -15.79
CA SER A 64 2.75 8.49 -16.45
C SER A 64 3.42 9.45 -15.47
N TRP A 65 2.67 10.04 -14.52
CA TRP A 65 3.22 10.87 -13.45
C TRP A 65 4.12 10.03 -12.50
N MET A 66 3.68 8.85 -12.07
CA MET A 66 4.49 7.95 -11.24
C MET A 66 5.81 7.59 -11.92
N LYS A 67 5.79 7.26 -13.22
CA LYS A 67 6.99 6.94 -14.02
C LYS A 67 7.97 8.11 -14.07
N ARG A 68 7.47 9.32 -14.38
CA ARG A 68 8.32 10.53 -14.42
C ARG A 68 8.93 10.83 -13.05
N LEU A 69 8.13 10.79 -11.98
CA LEU A 69 8.60 11.08 -10.64
C LEU A 69 9.63 10.06 -10.16
N SER A 70 9.37 8.78 -10.40
CA SER A 70 10.28 7.67 -10.08
C SER A 70 11.64 7.84 -10.75
N SER A 71 11.65 8.16 -12.05
CA SER A 71 12.90 8.37 -12.80
C SER A 71 13.64 9.63 -12.35
N SER A 72 12.93 10.76 -12.20
CA SER A 72 13.56 12.06 -11.91
C SER A 72 14.16 12.12 -10.49
N LYS A 73 13.56 11.45 -9.51
CA LYS A 73 14.01 11.41 -8.11
C LYS A 73 14.80 10.16 -7.74
N ASN A 74 14.98 9.20 -8.66
CA ASN A 74 15.62 7.90 -8.39
C ASN A 74 14.96 7.13 -7.23
N ILE A 75 13.64 7.19 -7.14
CA ILE A 75 12.82 6.49 -6.14
C ILE A 75 11.98 5.38 -6.77
N ALA A 76 11.56 4.41 -5.97
CA ALA A 76 10.38 3.61 -6.28
C ALA A 76 9.14 4.28 -5.68
N ILE A 77 7.98 4.15 -6.31
CA ILE A 77 6.71 4.72 -5.83
C ILE A 77 5.57 3.74 -6.06
N CYS A 78 4.70 3.61 -5.08
CA CYS A 78 3.54 2.74 -5.18
C CYS A 78 2.29 3.35 -4.53
N GLY A 79 1.14 2.85 -4.92
CA GLY A 79 -0.18 3.22 -4.41
C GLY A 79 -1.25 2.55 -5.25
N SER A 80 -2.55 2.76 -4.95
CA SER A 80 -3.60 2.22 -5.82
C SER A 80 -4.42 3.32 -6.48
N LEU A 81 -5.04 2.97 -7.59
CA LEU A 81 -5.94 3.80 -8.39
C LEU A 81 -6.97 2.91 -9.11
N LEU A 82 -8.03 3.53 -9.64
CA LEU A 82 -8.92 2.83 -10.56
C LEU A 82 -8.27 2.68 -11.93
N VAL A 83 -8.22 1.43 -12.41
CA VAL A 83 -7.66 1.10 -13.73
C VAL A 83 -8.70 0.38 -14.58
N ASN A 84 -8.91 0.86 -15.80
CA ASN A 84 -9.64 0.15 -16.83
C ASN A 84 -8.68 -0.77 -17.60
N ASP A 85 -8.96 -2.06 -17.59
CA ASP A 85 -8.17 -3.09 -18.24
C ASP A 85 -9.14 -4.06 -18.96
N GLU A 86 -9.14 -4.06 -20.29
CA GLU A 86 -10.03 -4.89 -21.14
C GLU A 86 -11.52 -4.78 -20.76
N ASP A 87 -12.03 -3.54 -20.61
CA ASP A 87 -13.40 -3.22 -20.23
C ASP A 87 -13.80 -3.59 -18.80
N LEU A 88 -12.87 -4.08 -17.98
CA LEU A 88 -13.06 -4.30 -16.56
C LEU A 88 -12.33 -3.22 -15.74
N ILE A 89 -12.95 -2.78 -14.66
CA ILE A 89 -12.38 -1.76 -13.79
C ILE A 89 -11.91 -2.41 -12.50
N TYR A 90 -10.67 -2.09 -12.11
CA TYR A 90 -10.05 -2.62 -10.91
C TYR A 90 -9.56 -1.50 -10.00
N ASN A 91 -9.62 -1.72 -8.69
CA ASN A 91 -8.79 -0.99 -7.75
C ASN A 91 -7.40 -1.66 -7.78
N ARG A 92 -6.47 -1.05 -8.54
CA ARG A 92 -5.15 -1.63 -8.86
C ARG A 92 -4.05 -0.93 -8.07
N PHE A 93 -3.32 -1.71 -7.26
CA PHE A 93 -2.01 -1.30 -6.74
C PHE A 93 -0.97 -1.38 -7.85
N VAL A 94 -0.14 -0.35 -7.96
CA VAL A 94 0.96 -0.32 -8.94
C VAL A 94 2.25 0.06 -8.23
N LEU A 95 3.33 -0.66 -8.54
CA LEU A 95 4.69 -0.33 -8.15
C LEU A 95 5.49 0.11 -9.37
N VAL A 96 6.05 1.32 -9.30
CA VAL A 96 6.91 1.90 -10.34
C VAL A 96 8.30 2.12 -9.78
N SER A 97 9.33 1.77 -10.54
CA SER A 97 10.74 2.02 -10.19
C SER A 97 11.53 2.31 -11.45
N GLN A 98 12.45 3.28 -11.39
CA GLN A 98 13.30 3.68 -12.51
C GLN A 98 12.52 4.05 -13.79
N GLY A 99 11.33 4.62 -13.62
CA GLY A 99 10.45 5.01 -14.73
C GLY A 99 9.65 3.88 -15.36
N GLU A 100 9.73 2.65 -14.84
CA GLU A 100 9.02 1.48 -15.36
C GLU A 100 8.09 0.86 -14.31
N VAL A 101 6.99 0.25 -14.77
CA VAL A 101 6.10 -0.54 -13.92
C VAL A 101 6.79 -1.86 -13.57
N VAL A 102 7.07 -2.06 -12.28
CA VAL A 102 7.66 -3.31 -11.75
C VAL A 102 6.63 -4.41 -11.67
N GLY A 103 5.39 -4.05 -11.32
CA GLY A 103 4.28 -4.97 -11.20
C GLY A 103 3.03 -4.27 -10.66
N PHE A 104 1.93 -5.01 -10.63
CA PHE A 104 0.65 -4.55 -10.11
C PHE A 104 -0.10 -5.68 -9.37
N TYR A 105 -1.12 -5.30 -8.62
CA TYR A 105 -2.03 -6.20 -7.92
C TYR A 105 -3.43 -5.59 -7.93
N ASP A 106 -4.43 -6.38 -8.28
CA ASP A 106 -5.83 -5.99 -8.26
C ASP A 106 -6.48 -6.46 -6.95
N LYS A 107 -7.19 -5.55 -6.29
CA LYS A 107 -7.89 -5.81 -5.02
C LYS A 107 -8.75 -7.06 -5.12
N THR A 108 -8.46 -8.05 -4.29
CA THR A 108 -9.17 -9.35 -4.32
C THR A 108 -10.48 -9.30 -3.57
N HIS A 109 -10.52 -8.61 -2.41
CA HIS A 109 -11.73 -8.51 -1.60
C HIS A 109 -12.35 -7.13 -1.72
N LEU A 110 -13.43 -7.06 -2.46
CA LEU A 110 -14.22 -5.83 -2.63
C LEU A 110 -15.02 -5.55 -1.35
N PHE A 111 -15.15 -4.26 -1.03
CA PHE A 111 -15.80 -3.85 0.22
C PHE A 111 -17.33 -3.77 0.03
N SER A 112 -18.03 -4.83 0.41
CA SER A 112 -19.49 -4.99 0.22
C SER A 112 -20.34 -3.90 0.89
N LEU A 113 -19.88 -3.32 2.01
CA LEU A 113 -20.62 -2.24 2.67
C LEU A 113 -20.64 -0.92 1.85
N SER A 114 -19.74 -0.76 0.90
CA SER A 114 -19.76 0.33 -0.09
C SER A 114 -20.19 -0.13 -1.48
N GLN A 115 -20.66 -1.36 -1.61
CA GLN A 115 -21.15 -1.92 -2.88
C GLN A 115 -20.08 -1.87 -4.00
N GLU A 116 -18.79 -2.02 -3.65
CA GLU A 116 -17.72 -2.02 -4.65
C GLU A 116 -17.96 -3.02 -5.78
N GLU A 117 -18.51 -4.19 -5.46
CA GLU A 117 -18.80 -5.27 -6.39
C GLU A 117 -19.83 -4.91 -7.48
N GLU A 118 -20.59 -3.84 -7.29
CA GLU A 118 -21.55 -3.35 -8.29
C GLU A 118 -20.87 -2.49 -9.37
N HIS A 119 -19.65 -2.00 -9.10
CA HIS A 119 -18.97 -1.00 -9.92
C HIS A 119 -17.63 -1.45 -10.46
N ILE A 120 -16.88 -2.26 -9.69
CA ILE A 120 -15.53 -2.68 -10.06
C ILE A 120 -15.36 -4.20 -9.93
N SER A 121 -14.36 -4.73 -10.61
CA SER A 121 -14.05 -6.16 -10.65
C SER A 121 -13.04 -6.54 -9.58
N ALA A 122 -13.19 -7.74 -9.01
CA ALA A 122 -12.20 -8.31 -8.09
C ALA A 122 -11.02 -8.92 -8.85
N GLY A 123 -9.81 -8.71 -8.33
CA GLY A 123 -8.65 -9.48 -8.72
C GLY A 123 -8.75 -10.94 -8.22
N ASN A 124 -7.95 -11.82 -8.80
CA ASN A 124 -7.99 -13.25 -8.49
C ASN A 124 -6.61 -13.87 -8.20
N THR A 125 -5.56 -13.05 -8.18
CA THR A 125 -4.18 -13.52 -8.03
C THR A 125 -3.46 -12.75 -6.93
N LYS A 126 -2.58 -13.45 -6.21
CA LYS A 126 -1.56 -12.82 -5.38
C LYS A 126 -0.41 -12.35 -6.29
N ALA A 127 0.18 -11.23 -5.98
CA ALA A 127 1.34 -10.71 -6.71
C ALA A 127 2.47 -10.40 -5.71
N ASP A 128 3.64 -10.96 -5.96
CA ASP A 128 4.86 -10.58 -5.23
C ASP A 128 5.77 -9.81 -6.18
N MET A 129 6.33 -8.71 -5.70
CA MET A 129 7.23 -7.84 -6.45
C MET A 129 8.58 -7.78 -5.74
N VAL A 130 9.65 -7.59 -6.48
CA VAL A 130 11.00 -7.48 -5.90
C VAL A 130 11.53 -6.06 -6.08
N LEU A 131 11.95 -5.44 -4.97
CA LEU A 131 12.58 -4.13 -4.96
C LEU A 131 13.81 -4.13 -4.04
N LYS A 132 14.98 -3.77 -4.58
CA LYS A 132 16.25 -3.71 -3.81
C LYS A 132 16.53 -4.96 -2.96
N GLY A 133 16.12 -6.15 -3.44
CA GLY A 133 16.30 -7.43 -2.76
C GLY A 133 15.26 -7.77 -1.69
N PHE A 134 14.23 -6.95 -1.51
CA PHE A 134 13.04 -7.26 -0.71
C PHE A 134 11.92 -7.78 -1.59
N LYS A 135 11.29 -8.88 -1.19
CA LYS A 135 10.07 -9.40 -1.78
C LYS A 135 8.87 -8.75 -1.09
N ILE A 136 8.05 -8.05 -1.85
CA ILE A 136 6.93 -7.25 -1.36
C ILE A 136 5.63 -7.87 -1.85
N ARG A 137 4.72 -8.18 -0.91
CA ARG A 137 3.33 -8.55 -1.21
C ARG A 137 2.43 -7.36 -0.98
N PRO A 138 1.86 -6.76 -2.03
CA PRO A 138 0.84 -5.73 -1.88
C PRO A 138 -0.52 -6.35 -1.55
N ILE A 139 -1.29 -5.63 -0.76
CA ILE A 139 -2.72 -5.83 -0.54
C ILE A 139 -3.40 -4.46 -0.45
N ILE A 140 -4.71 -4.41 -0.66
CA ILE A 140 -5.45 -3.15 -0.67
C ILE A 140 -6.55 -3.18 0.40
N CYS A 141 -6.44 -2.29 1.37
CA CYS A 141 -7.47 -1.92 2.35
C CYS A 141 -8.21 -3.12 2.96
N TYR A 142 -9.37 -3.45 2.45
CA TYR A 142 -10.25 -4.52 2.97
C TYR A 142 -9.62 -5.91 2.93
N ASP A 143 -8.66 -6.15 2.02
CA ASP A 143 -7.89 -7.41 1.96
C ASP A 143 -7.22 -7.76 3.29
N LEU A 144 -6.86 -6.74 4.10
CA LEU A 144 -6.24 -6.92 5.41
C LEU A 144 -7.06 -7.83 6.35
N ARG A 145 -8.39 -7.87 6.18
CA ARG A 145 -9.28 -8.70 6.99
C ARG A 145 -9.15 -10.19 6.72
N PHE A 146 -8.63 -10.54 5.56
CA PHE A 146 -8.62 -11.92 5.07
C PHE A 146 -7.23 -12.53 5.20
N PRO A 147 -7.01 -13.44 6.18
CA PRO A 147 -5.68 -14.02 6.43
C PRO A 147 -5.08 -14.70 5.19
N TYR A 148 -5.91 -15.32 4.35
CA TYR A 148 -5.44 -16.02 3.14
C TYR A 148 -4.74 -15.09 2.15
N THR A 149 -5.19 -13.84 2.01
CA THR A 149 -4.57 -12.85 1.11
C THR A 149 -3.19 -12.48 1.61
N ALA A 150 -3.06 -12.31 2.92
CA ALA A 150 -1.80 -11.95 3.58
C ALA A 150 -0.90 -13.16 3.88
N PHE A 151 -1.39 -14.40 3.73
CA PHE A 151 -0.63 -15.59 4.12
C PHE A 151 0.71 -15.68 3.40
N ASN A 152 1.81 -15.82 4.18
CA ASN A 152 3.18 -15.83 3.66
C ASN A 152 3.57 -17.20 3.11
N ASP A 153 3.06 -17.54 1.94
CA ASP A 153 3.31 -18.80 1.22
C ASP A 153 4.57 -18.77 0.32
N THR A 154 5.14 -17.60 0.09
CA THR A 154 6.29 -17.39 -0.81
C THR A 154 7.52 -16.84 -0.11
N GLU A 155 7.50 -16.74 1.22
CA GLU A 155 8.55 -16.12 2.03
C GLU A 155 8.80 -14.64 1.67
N TYR A 156 7.71 -13.89 1.43
CA TYR A 156 7.83 -12.46 1.23
C TYR A 156 8.41 -11.76 2.48
N ASP A 157 9.09 -10.65 2.26
CA ASP A 157 9.78 -9.88 3.31
C ASP A 157 8.89 -8.76 3.88
N ILE A 158 8.03 -8.20 3.03
CA ILE A 158 7.17 -7.05 3.34
C ILE A 158 5.75 -7.35 2.89
N LEU A 159 4.78 -7.23 3.79
CA LEU A 159 3.36 -7.05 3.45
C LEU A 159 3.07 -5.57 3.42
N LEU A 160 2.57 -5.05 2.30
CA LEU A 160 2.30 -3.64 2.11
C LEU A 160 0.82 -3.42 1.84
N ASN A 161 0.13 -2.75 2.77
CA ASN A 161 -1.29 -2.42 2.66
C ASN A 161 -1.48 -0.92 2.46
N VAL A 162 -2.09 -0.54 1.34
CA VAL A 162 -2.55 0.82 1.05
C VAL A 162 -4.05 0.93 1.29
N ALA A 163 -4.52 1.99 1.97
CA ALA A 163 -5.90 2.02 2.44
C ALA A 163 -6.53 3.42 2.46
N SER A 164 -7.87 3.39 2.41
CA SER A 164 -8.78 4.45 2.85
C SER A 164 -9.63 3.90 4.00
N TRP A 165 -9.00 3.75 5.18
CA TRP A 165 -9.59 3.07 6.33
C TRP A 165 -10.18 4.06 7.34
N PRO A 166 -11.51 4.06 7.55
CA PRO A 166 -12.17 5.09 8.35
C PRO A 166 -12.09 4.82 9.86
N SER A 167 -12.30 5.88 10.62
CA SER A 167 -12.21 5.92 12.10
C SER A 167 -13.09 4.90 12.81
N GLN A 168 -14.27 4.59 12.28
CA GLN A 168 -15.21 3.65 12.90
C GLN A 168 -14.63 2.23 13.06
N ARG A 169 -13.58 1.91 12.34
CA ARG A 169 -12.93 0.59 12.35
C ARG A 169 -11.42 0.66 12.55
N ILE A 170 -10.92 1.79 13.07
CA ILE A 170 -9.47 2.01 13.19
C ILE A 170 -8.80 1.01 14.15
N ALA A 171 -9.46 0.60 15.22
CA ALA A 171 -8.96 -0.42 16.12
C ALA A 171 -8.74 -1.79 15.42
N HIS A 172 -9.55 -2.10 14.39
CA HIS A 172 -9.32 -3.30 13.57
C HIS A 172 -8.07 -3.14 12.69
N TRP A 173 -7.85 -1.96 12.12
CA TRP A 173 -6.66 -1.64 11.33
C TRP A 173 -5.38 -1.87 12.14
N ASP A 174 -5.29 -1.24 13.31
CA ASP A 174 -4.11 -1.34 14.18
C ASP A 174 -3.85 -2.80 14.60
N SER A 175 -4.91 -3.50 15.06
CA SER A 175 -4.79 -4.89 15.51
C SER A 175 -4.41 -5.85 14.39
N LEU A 176 -4.99 -5.67 13.18
CA LEU A 176 -4.72 -6.56 12.06
C LEU A 176 -3.32 -6.35 11.48
N LEU A 177 -2.83 -5.13 11.36
CA LEU A 177 -1.46 -4.88 10.91
C LEU A 177 -0.45 -5.57 11.83
N ALA A 178 -0.60 -5.42 13.16
CA ALA A 178 0.26 -6.09 14.12
C ALA A 178 0.16 -7.62 14.01
N ALA A 179 -1.07 -8.17 13.94
CA ALA A 179 -1.27 -9.61 13.78
C ALA A 179 -0.60 -10.17 12.51
N ARG A 180 -0.76 -9.47 11.37
CA ARG A 180 -0.14 -9.87 10.10
C ARG A 180 1.38 -9.91 10.16
N SER A 181 2.01 -9.00 10.92
CA SER A 181 3.48 -9.02 11.06
C SER A 181 3.96 -10.24 11.85
N ILE A 182 3.26 -10.58 12.94
CA ILE A 182 3.59 -11.71 13.82
C ILE A 182 3.39 -13.04 13.09
N GLU A 183 2.19 -13.27 12.52
CA GLU A 183 1.84 -14.57 11.93
C GLU A 183 2.64 -14.88 10.65
N ASN A 184 3.04 -13.83 9.89
CA ASN A 184 3.78 -13.97 8.65
C ASN A 184 5.28 -13.77 8.80
N GLN A 185 5.74 -13.38 9.97
CA GLN A 185 7.13 -13.04 10.26
C GLN A 185 7.73 -12.17 9.14
N ALA A 186 7.05 -11.07 8.85
CA ALA A 186 7.39 -10.12 7.80
C ALA A 186 7.22 -8.69 8.33
N PHE A 187 7.93 -7.73 7.75
CA PHE A 187 7.58 -6.33 7.96
C PHE A 187 6.16 -6.08 7.43
N VAL A 188 5.36 -5.31 8.16
CA VAL A 188 4.04 -4.88 7.69
C VAL A 188 4.00 -3.37 7.61
N ILE A 189 3.73 -2.87 6.40
CA ILE A 189 3.55 -1.44 6.13
C ILE A 189 2.07 -1.20 5.89
N GLY A 190 1.45 -0.37 6.73
CA GLY A 190 0.11 0.14 6.54
C GLY A 190 0.16 1.61 6.17
N CYS A 191 -0.26 1.97 4.97
CA CYS A 191 -0.40 3.35 4.51
C CYS A 191 -1.88 3.71 4.42
N ASN A 192 -2.35 4.57 5.31
CA ASN A 192 -3.72 5.06 5.31
C ASN A 192 -3.74 6.57 5.02
N ARG A 193 -4.86 7.09 4.55
CA ARG A 193 -5.08 8.53 4.36
C ARG A 193 -5.54 9.22 5.65
N VAL A 194 -5.48 10.55 5.67
CA VAL A 194 -6.18 11.42 6.63
C VAL A 194 -7.29 12.22 5.95
N GLY A 195 -8.09 12.94 6.74
CA GLY A 195 -9.11 13.88 6.26
C GLY A 195 -10.52 13.33 6.31
N GLU A 196 -11.42 13.96 5.58
CA GLU A 196 -12.84 13.61 5.53
C GLU A 196 -13.30 13.38 4.09
N GLN A 197 -14.22 12.45 3.89
CA GLN A 197 -14.89 12.23 2.60
C GLN A 197 -16.24 11.56 2.82
N ALA A 198 -17.30 12.09 2.19
CA ALA A 198 -18.65 11.53 2.22
C ALA A 198 -19.14 11.17 3.64
N GLY A 199 -18.84 12.03 4.64
CA GLY A 199 -19.23 11.84 6.04
C GLY A 199 -18.38 10.83 6.82
N HIS A 200 -17.31 10.30 6.23
CA HIS A 200 -16.35 9.45 6.91
C HIS A 200 -15.09 10.24 7.26
N PHE A 201 -14.66 10.12 8.51
CA PHE A 201 -13.37 10.64 8.96
C PHE A 201 -12.29 9.55 8.86
N TYR A 202 -11.16 9.91 8.28
CA TYR A 202 -9.97 9.07 8.10
C TYR A 202 -8.86 9.58 9.04
N PRO A 203 -8.51 8.82 10.08
CA PRO A 203 -7.63 9.30 11.15
C PRO A 203 -6.13 9.11 10.86
N GLY A 204 -5.76 8.61 9.69
CA GLY A 204 -4.40 8.16 9.44
C GLY A 204 -4.12 6.79 10.05
N HIS A 205 -3.28 6.72 11.08
CA HIS A 205 -2.77 5.48 11.66
C HIS A 205 -1.87 4.69 10.71
N SER A 206 -1.21 5.38 9.76
CA SER A 206 -0.15 4.72 9.01
C SER A 206 0.92 4.24 9.96
N SER A 207 1.36 2.98 9.77
CA SER A 207 2.25 2.30 10.70
C SER A 207 3.18 1.35 9.99
N VAL A 208 4.31 1.07 10.60
CA VAL A 208 5.18 -0.05 10.22
C VAL A 208 5.42 -0.93 11.42
N TYR A 209 5.26 -2.23 11.24
CA TYR A 209 5.54 -3.25 12.23
C TYR A 209 6.72 -4.11 11.80
N ALA A 210 7.58 -4.45 12.77
CA ALA A 210 8.65 -5.43 12.61
C ALA A 210 8.09 -6.86 12.55
N PRO A 211 8.87 -7.84 12.09
CA PRO A 211 8.44 -9.23 11.94
C PRO A 211 8.04 -9.95 13.24
N ASP A 212 8.32 -9.36 14.38
CA ASP A 212 7.95 -9.85 15.73
C ASP A 212 6.79 -9.09 16.37
N GLY A 213 6.19 -8.14 15.64
CA GLY A 213 5.05 -7.35 16.09
C GLY A 213 5.38 -6.01 16.72
N GLU A 214 6.67 -5.65 16.85
CA GLU A 214 7.06 -4.33 17.35
C GLU A 214 6.59 -3.22 16.38
N GLN A 215 5.92 -2.19 16.91
CA GLN A 215 5.53 -1.03 16.12
C GLN A 215 6.71 -0.06 15.99
N LEU A 216 7.29 0.02 14.79
CA LEU A 216 8.49 0.81 14.51
C LEU A 216 8.18 2.29 14.29
N ILE A 217 7.03 2.60 13.69
CA ILE A 217 6.56 3.98 13.44
C ILE A 217 5.04 4.00 13.37
N HIS A 218 4.45 5.13 13.75
CA HIS A 218 3.01 5.38 13.70
C HIS A 218 2.73 6.87 13.62
N SER A 219 1.69 7.28 12.90
CA SER A 219 1.22 8.66 12.90
C SER A 219 -0.28 8.78 12.65
N VAL A 220 -0.85 9.85 13.22
CA VAL A 220 -2.27 10.29 13.04
C VAL A 220 -2.36 11.63 12.30
N LYS A 221 -1.23 12.17 11.83
CA LYS A 221 -1.16 13.50 11.22
C LYS A 221 -0.96 13.42 9.71
N GLU A 222 -1.28 14.51 9.03
CA GLU A 222 -0.83 14.67 7.65
C GLU A 222 0.67 14.94 7.63
N GLU A 223 1.44 13.91 7.23
CA GLU A 223 2.91 14.01 7.19
C GLU A 223 3.54 12.90 6.37
N LEU A 224 4.85 13.04 6.17
CA LEU A 224 5.72 12.01 5.63
C LEU A 224 6.37 11.23 6.78
N LEU A 225 6.13 9.91 6.84
CA LEU A 225 6.80 9.03 7.79
C LEU A 225 7.97 8.32 7.09
N CYS A 226 9.16 8.44 7.67
CA CYS A 226 10.37 7.84 7.09
C CYS A 226 11.05 6.87 8.07
N LEU A 227 11.44 5.70 7.56
CA LEU A 227 12.28 4.74 8.28
C LEU A 227 13.07 3.89 7.31
N THR A 228 14.08 3.18 7.81
CA THR A 228 14.86 2.22 7.01
C THR A 228 14.62 0.80 7.52
N LEU A 229 14.16 -0.08 6.63
CA LEU A 229 14.05 -1.51 6.90
C LEU A 229 15.40 -2.17 6.64
N ASN A 230 15.78 -3.09 7.54
CA ASN A 230 17.00 -3.87 7.42
C ASN A 230 16.65 -5.36 7.28
N LYS A 231 17.10 -6.00 6.20
CA LYS A 231 16.83 -7.41 5.94
C LYS A 231 17.41 -8.32 7.01
N GLU A 232 18.49 -7.92 7.66
CA GLU A 232 19.09 -8.64 8.78
C GLU A 232 18.12 -8.78 9.98
N THR A 233 17.34 -7.73 10.27
CA THR A 233 16.32 -7.78 11.32
C THR A 233 15.30 -8.89 11.04
N LEU A 234 14.82 -8.97 9.80
CA LEU A 234 13.89 -10.01 9.36
C LEU A 234 14.50 -11.42 9.51
N GLU A 235 15.73 -11.60 9.01
CA GLU A 235 16.42 -12.88 9.04
C GLU A 235 16.69 -13.34 10.49
N ASN A 236 17.05 -12.42 11.37
CA ASN A 236 17.30 -12.71 12.79
C ASN A 236 16.01 -13.16 13.50
N VAL A 237 14.87 -12.50 13.25
CA VAL A 237 13.57 -12.94 13.81
C VAL A 237 13.23 -14.34 13.31
N ARG A 238 13.27 -14.58 12.00
CA ARG A 238 12.97 -15.89 11.38
C ARG A 238 13.92 -17.01 11.85
N LYS A 239 15.17 -16.68 12.14
CA LYS A 239 16.15 -17.63 12.69
C LYS A 239 15.87 -17.96 14.14
N LYS A 240 15.52 -16.94 14.96
CA LYS A 240 15.26 -17.08 16.40
C LYS A 240 13.98 -17.85 16.69
N ILE A 241 12.92 -17.60 15.90
CA ILE A 241 11.60 -18.21 16.06
C ILE A 241 11.08 -18.69 14.71
N PRO A 242 11.48 -19.86 14.21
CA PRO A 242 11.29 -20.28 12.82
C PRO A 242 9.87 -20.83 12.53
N PHE A 243 8.82 -20.13 12.95
CA PHE A 243 7.41 -20.58 12.84
C PHE A 243 6.92 -20.79 11.41
N LEU A 244 7.52 -20.08 10.44
CA LEU A 244 7.16 -20.26 9.03
C LEU A 244 7.41 -21.70 8.53
N LYS A 245 8.32 -22.45 9.17
CA LYS A 245 8.60 -23.86 8.83
C LYS A 245 7.48 -24.81 9.25
N ASP A 246 6.65 -24.41 10.21
CA ASP A 246 5.57 -25.24 10.77
C ASP A 246 4.26 -25.06 10.01
N ARG A 247 4.24 -24.18 8.99
CA ARG A 247 3.05 -23.94 8.16
C ARG A 247 2.64 -25.23 7.43
N ARG A 248 1.34 -25.49 7.42
CA ARG A 248 0.70 -26.54 6.62
C ARG A 248 -0.19 -25.87 5.57
N MET A 249 0.07 -26.14 4.31
CA MET A 249 -0.76 -25.71 3.17
C MET A 249 -1.75 -26.80 2.80
#